data_cf0d3eb62c3c8492114c8c2add3a361e
#
_entry.id   cf0d3eb62c3c8492114c8c2add3a361e
#
_cell.length_a   1.000
_cell.length_b   1.000
_cell.length_c   1.000
_cell.angle_alpha   90.00
_cell.angle_beta   90.00
_cell.angle_gamma   90.00
#
_symmetry.space_group_name_H-M   'P 1'
#
loop_
_entity.id
_entity.type
_entity.pdbx_description
1 polymer ?
#
loop_
_entity_poly.entity_id
_entity_poly.type
_entity_poly.pdbx_seq_one_letter_code
_entity_poly.pdbx_strand_id
1 'polypeptide(L)'
;MITARIEDYLEELFLLESTGNSVTVTELAERLKITKGTVTATIQKLVELELVKHERYGTLHLTEAGRLKGMITFRRHEGFRAFFHELLGLDREKSSEMACSMEHYVDNTTEERLYALLEYFRKSRAEHQPWVDEAFLAIEKPILLVPVPLTLCEPGSTGAILRLTADEPLRKKILDMGFTAGAEVKFVRNEGEKFVCKLGRQTIELPLNEAATIWIQQPSKN
;
A
#
# COMPACT_ATOMS: atom_id res chain seq x y z
N MET A 1 -5.97 -17.03 18.74
CA MET A 1 -5.75 -15.91 17.80
C MET A 1 -5.90 -16.46 16.39
N ILE A 2 -6.72 -15.86 15.56
CA ILE A 2 -6.91 -16.24 14.15
C ILE A 2 -5.71 -15.66 13.39
N THR A 3 -5.09 -16.46 12.55
CA THR A 3 -3.93 -16.07 11.73
C THR A 3 -4.39 -15.78 10.30
N ALA A 4 -3.65 -14.99 9.53
CA ALA A 4 -3.89 -14.74 8.11
C ALA A 4 -4.23 -16.03 7.35
N ARG A 5 -3.44 -17.07 7.53
CA ARG A 5 -3.69 -18.36 6.90
C ARG A 5 -5.07 -18.97 7.22
N ILE A 6 -5.59 -18.77 8.43
CA ILE A 6 -6.95 -19.23 8.80
C ILE A 6 -7.99 -18.39 8.08
N GLU A 7 -7.75 -17.11 7.92
CA GLU A 7 -8.63 -16.20 7.17
C GLU A 7 -8.69 -16.57 5.69
N ASP A 8 -7.55 -16.92 5.07
CA ASP A 8 -7.53 -17.43 3.68
C ASP A 8 -8.42 -18.67 3.49
N TYR A 9 -8.35 -19.62 4.45
CA TYR A 9 -9.22 -20.80 4.39
C TYR A 9 -10.69 -20.47 4.52
N LEU A 10 -11.04 -19.54 5.38
CA LEU A 10 -12.43 -19.12 5.57
C LEU A 10 -12.95 -18.37 4.36
N GLU A 11 -12.11 -17.54 3.73
CA GLU A 11 -12.43 -16.86 2.49
C GLU A 11 -12.70 -17.85 1.35
N GLU A 12 -11.79 -18.79 1.12
CA GLU A 12 -11.98 -19.79 0.06
C GLU A 12 -13.19 -20.70 0.31
N LEU A 13 -13.46 -21.08 1.56
CA LEU A 13 -14.67 -21.79 1.92
C LEU A 13 -15.93 -20.96 1.66
N PHE A 14 -15.88 -19.67 1.98
CA PHE A 14 -16.99 -18.73 1.72
C PHE A 14 -17.26 -18.61 0.21
N LEU A 15 -16.22 -18.47 -0.59
CA LEU A 15 -16.31 -18.40 -2.06
C LEU A 15 -16.89 -19.70 -2.63
N LEU A 16 -16.39 -20.86 -2.22
CA LEU A 16 -16.85 -22.15 -2.69
C LEU A 16 -18.33 -22.39 -2.31
N GLU A 17 -18.74 -22.14 -1.07
CA GLU A 17 -20.13 -22.27 -0.66
C GLU A 17 -21.07 -21.30 -1.43
N SER A 18 -20.58 -20.12 -1.79
CA SER A 18 -21.37 -19.14 -2.55
C SER A 18 -21.73 -19.62 -3.95
N THR A 19 -21.00 -20.58 -4.50
CA THR A 19 -21.31 -21.22 -5.81
C THR A 19 -22.39 -22.29 -5.72
N GLY A 20 -22.89 -22.60 -4.52
CA GLY A 20 -23.92 -23.62 -4.29
C GLY A 20 -23.41 -25.06 -4.35
N ASN A 21 -22.12 -25.28 -4.45
CA ASN A 21 -21.52 -26.61 -4.48
C ASN A 21 -21.18 -27.13 -3.08
N SER A 22 -21.16 -28.45 -2.92
CA SER A 22 -20.64 -29.07 -1.72
C SER A 22 -19.13 -28.92 -1.64
N VAL A 23 -18.63 -28.34 -0.57
CA VAL A 23 -17.18 -28.12 -0.41
C VAL A 23 -16.53 -29.33 0.24
N THR A 24 -15.46 -29.83 -0.37
CA THR A 24 -14.67 -30.96 0.13
C THR A 24 -13.22 -30.56 0.43
N VAL A 25 -12.53 -31.39 1.28
CA VAL A 25 -11.09 -31.22 1.53
C VAL A 25 -10.27 -31.25 0.23
N THR A 26 -10.70 -32.07 -0.75
CA THR A 26 -10.01 -32.17 -2.04
C THR A 26 -10.10 -30.87 -2.82
N GLU A 27 -11.30 -30.37 -2.97
CA GLU A 27 -11.56 -29.14 -3.72
C GLU A 27 -10.86 -27.92 -3.07
N LEU A 28 -10.92 -27.82 -1.74
CA LEU A 28 -10.20 -26.77 -1.02
C LEU A 28 -8.68 -26.88 -1.17
N ALA A 29 -8.12 -28.10 -1.23
CA ALA A 29 -6.70 -28.34 -1.45
C ALA A 29 -6.26 -27.88 -2.87
N GLU A 30 -7.09 -28.11 -3.87
CA GLU A 30 -6.86 -27.69 -5.25
C GLU A 30 -6.90 -26.16 -5.38
N ARG A 31 -7.89 -25.53 -4.77
CA ARG A 31 -8.04 -24.06 -4.76
C ARG A 31 -6.87 -23.36 -4.09
N LEU A 32 -6.50 -23.81 -2.91
CA LEU A 32 -5.38 -23.25 -2.14
C LEU A 32 -3.99 -23.71 -2.65
N LYS A 33 -3.94 -24.61 -3.66
CA LYS A 33 -2.70 -25.20 -4.22
C LYS A 33 -1.77 -25.82 -3.16
N ILE A 34 -2.37 -26.53 -2.22
CA ILE A 34 -1.67 -27.21 -1.12
C ILE A 34 -2.09 -28.69 -0.98
N THR A 35 -1.39 -29.44 -0.11
CA THR A 35 -1.70 -30.87 0.08
C THR A 35 -2.98 -31.07 0.89
N LYS A 36 -3.71 -32.16 0.61
CA LYS A 36 -4.90 -32.56 1.38
C LYS A 36 -4.60 -32.76 2.89
N GLY A 37 -3.40 -33.26 3.22
CA GLY A 37 -2.99 -33.41 4.62
C GLY A 37 -2.90 -32.07 5.36
N THR A 38 -2.37 -31.04 4.67
CA THR A 38 -2.31 -29.69 5.22
C THR A 38 -3.71 -29.11 5.43
N VAL A 39 -4.61 -29.30 4.46
CA VAL A 39 -6.01 -28.87 4.57
C VAL A 39 -6.68 -29.56 5.74
N THR A 40 -6.59 -30.91 5.84
CA THR A 40 -7.22 -31.66 6.91
C THR A 40 -6.80 -31.19 8.31
N ALA A 41 -5.49 -30.93 8.51
CA ALA A 41 -4.99 -30.41 9.79
C ALA A 41 -5.56 -29.02 10.12
N THR A 42 -5.69 -28.15 9.10
CA THR A 42 -6.26 -26.81 9.30
C THR A 42 -7.77 -26.87 9.54
N ILE A 43 -8.49 -27.74 8.83
CA ILE A 43 -9.94 -27.93 9.03
C ILE A 43 -10.23 -28.45 10.44
N GLN A 44 -9.43 -29.38 10.98
CA GLN A 44 -9.58 -29.80 12.37
C GLN A 44 -9.52 -28.63 13.35
N LYS A 45 -8.56 -27.75 13.16
CA LYS A 45 -8.44 -26.52 13.95
C LYS A 45 -9.62 -25.57 13.76
N LEU A 46 -10.13 -25.44 12.56
CA LEU A 46 -11.32 -24.62 12.28
C LEU A 46 -12.58 -25.20 12.92
N VAL A 47 -12.69 -26.52 13.02
CA VAL A 47 -13.77 -27.23 13.76
C VAL A 47 -13.65 -26.98 15.26
N GLU A 48 -12.44 -27.09 15.82
CA GLU A 48 -12.17 -26.75 17.24
C GLU A 48 -12.49 -25.30 17.59
N LEU A 49 -12.32 -24.37 16.63
CA LEU A 49 -12.66 -22.95 16.76
C LEU A 49 -14.15 -22.67 16.47
N GLU A 50 -14.94 -23.68 16.21
CA GLU A 50 -16.37 -23.58 15.86
C GLU A 50 -16.65 -22.72 14.63
N LEU A 51 -15.71 -22.62 13.69
CA LEU A 51 -15.83 -21.83 12.44
C LEU A 51 -16.27 -22.68 11.26
N VAL A 52 -16.02 -24.00 11.30
CA VAL A 52 -16.39 -24.99 10.26
C VAL A 52 -17.05 -26.20 10.89
N LYS A 53 -18.02 -26.78 10.21
CA LYS A 53 -18.58 -28.11 10.47
C LYS A 53 -18.05 -29.06 9.42
N HIS A 54 -17.57 -30.24 9.85
CA HIS A 54 -17.11 -31.29 8.98
C HIS A 54 -18.03 -32.49 9.12
N GLU A 55 -18.79 -32.79 8.06
CA GLU A 55 -19.76 -33.91 8.09
C GLU A 55 -19.13 -35.26 7.77
N ARG A 56 -19.83 -36.33 8.14
CA ARG A 56 -19.35 -37.71 8.00
C ARG A 56 -18.94 -38.11 6.58
N TYR A 57 -19.45 -37.47 5.56
CA TYR A 57 -19.13 -37.74 4.15
C TYR A 57 -18.08 -36.78 3.56
N GLY A 58 -17.35 -36.07 4.41
CA GLY A 58 -16.24 -35.23 4.00
C GLY A 58 -16.63 -33.84 3.52
N THR A 59 -17.91 -33.46 3.63
CA THR A 59 -18.39 -32.12 3.27
C THR A 59 -18.08 -31.13 4.37
N LEU A 60 -17.61 -29.96 3.96
CA LEU A 60 -17.27 -28.84 4.83
C LEU A 60 -18.34 -27.76 4.73
N HIS A 61 -18.76 -27.25 5.87
CA HIS A 61 -19.72 -26.14 5.95
C HIS A 61 -19.23 -25.07 6.92
N LEU A 62 -19.31 -23.82 6.53
CA LEU A 62 -19.07 -22.71 7.43
C LEU A 62 -20.17 -22.62 8.49
N THR A 63 -19.79 -22.37 9.73
CA THR A 63 -20.75 -21.88 10.73
C THR A 63 -21.13 -20.43 10.42
N GLU A 64 -22.11 -19.86 11.13
CA GLU A 64 -22.43 -18.45 11.00
C GLU A 64 -21.20 -17.57 11.32
N ALA A 65 -20.46 -17.90 12.37
CA ALA A 65 -19.24 -17.19 12.74
C ALA A 65 -18.12 -17.35 11.67
N GLY A 66 -17.97 -18.55 11.11
CA GLY A 66 -17.03 -18.81 10.02
C GLY A 66 -17.39 -18.05 8.76
N ARG A 67 -18.67 -18.03 8.39
CA ARG A 67 -19.18 -17.31 7.23
C ARG A 67 -18.97 -15.81 7.35
N LEU A 68 -19.25 -15.22 8.53
CA LEU A 68 -19.02 -13.80 8.78
C LEU A 68 -17.53 -13.43 8.60
N LYS A 69 -16.62 -14.27 9.12
CA LYS A 69 -15.17 -14.03 8.98
C LYS A 69 -14.71 -14.16 7.52
N GLY A 70 -15.09 -15.24 6.83
CA GLY A 70 -14.76 -15.41 5.42
C GLY A 70 -15.30 -14.27 4.55
N MET A 71 -16.52 -13.82 4.81
CA MET A 71 -17.10 -12.66 4.13
C MET A 71 -16.31 -11.37 4.37
N ILE A 72 -15.84 -11.13 5.60
CA ILE A 72 -15.03 -9.94 5.92
C ILE A 72 -13.71 -9.98 5.16
N THR A 73 -13.00 -11.10 5.18
CA THR A 73 -11.73 -11.26 4.44
C THR A 73 -11.96 -11.06 2.94
N PHE A 74 -12.97 -11.72 2.36
CA PHE A 74 -13.34 -11.55 0.96
C PHE A 74 -13.65 -10.08 0.59
N ARG A 75 -14.41 -9.37 1.40
CA ARG A 75 -14.70 -7.94 1.15
C ARG A 75 -13.43 -7.10 1.14
N ARG A 76 -12.52 -7.33 2.07
CA ARG A 76 -11.23 -6.63 2.14
C ARG A 76 -10.39 -6.93 0.90
N HIS A 77 -10.31 -8.21 0.50
CA HIS A 77 -9.67 -8.63 -0.74
C HIS A 77 -10.22 -7.85 -1.94
N GLU A 78 -11.52 -7.90 -2.16
CA GLU A 78 -12.18 -7.24 -3.28
C GLU A 78 -12.01 -5.71 -3.25
N GLY A 79 -12.04 -5.10 -2.07
CA GLY A 79 -11.77 -3.67 -1.91
C GLY A 79 -10.35 -3.29 -2.35
N PHE A 80 -9.33 -4.02 -1.90
CA PHE A 80 -7.95 -3.77 -2.32
C PHE A 80 -7.73 -4.13 -3.78
N ARG A 81 -8.27 -5.25 -4.26
CA ARG A 81 -8.17 -5.62 -5.67
C ARG A 81 -8.74 -4.52 -6.57
N ALA A 82 -9.91 -3.98 -6.21
CA ALA A 82 -10.52 -2.87 -6.93
C ALA A 82 -9.66 -1.60 -6.85
N PHE A 83 -9.11 -1.28 -5.68
CA PHE A 83 -8.20 -0.15 -5.51
C PHE A 83 -6.98 -0.26 -6.43
N PHE A 84 -6.29 -1.38 -6.42
CA PHE A 84 -5.11 -1.57 -7.26
C PHE A 84 -5.45 -1.60 -8.75
N HIS A 85 -6.56 -2.23 -9.13
CA HIS A 85 -6.96 -2.35 -10.53
C HIS A 85 -7.59 -1.06 -11.07
N GLU A 86 -8.59 -0.52 -10.37
CA GLU A 86 -9.40 0.58 -10.88
C GLU A 86 -8.74 1.96 -10.67
N LEU A 87 -8.04 2.18 -9.53
CA LEU A 87 -7.40 3.46 -9.24
C LEU A 87 -5.95 3.51 -9.70
N LEU A 88 -5.17 2.43 -9.50
CA LEU A 88 -3.75 2.42 -9.86
C LEU A 88 -3.47 1.82 -11.24
N GLY A 89 -4.49 1.29 -11.94
CA GLY A 89 -4.34 0.76 -13.29
C GLY A 89 -3.51 -0.52 -13.39
N LEU A 90 -3.28 -1.24 -12.28
CA LEU A 90 -2.54 -2.49 -12.31
C LEU A 90 -3.38 -3.58 -12.99
N ASP A 91 -2.69 -4.57 -13.61
CA ASP A 91 -3.38 -5.74 -14.14
C ASP A 91 -4.07 -6.55 -13.04
N ARG A 92 -4.99 -7.43 -13.46
CA ARG A 92 -5.85 -8.16 -12.50
C ARG A 92 -5.07 -9.13 -11.62
N GLU A 93 -4.06 -9.81 -12.17
CA GLU A 93 -3.27 -10.80 -11.44
C GLU A 93 -2.46 -10.11 -10.34
N LYS A 94 -1.74 -9.04 -10.70
CA LYS A 94 -0.97 -8.23 -9.76
C LYS A 94 -1.84 -7.59 -8.68
N SER A 95 -3.02 -7.10 -9.07
CA SER A 95 -3.99 -6.51 -8.15
C SER A 95 -4.48 -7.51 -7.11
N SER A 96 -4.74 -8.77 -7.52
CA SER A 96 -5.17 -9.84 -6.62
C SER A 96 -4.05 -10.29 -5.68
N GLU A 97 -2.81 -10.44 -6.18
CA GLU A 97 -1.65 -10.76 -5.34
C GLU A 97 -1.42 -9.72 -4.24
N MET A 98 -1.50 -8.44 -4.60
CA MET A 98 -1.32 -7.35 -3.63
C MET A 98 -2.48 -7.29 -2.63
N ALA A 99 -3.71 -7.51 -3.06
CA ALA A 99 -4.88 -7.56 -2.20
C ALA A 99 -4.75 -8.65 -1.15
N CYS A 100 -4.42 -9.88 -1.57
CA CYS A 100 -4.18 -11.00 -0.68
C CYS A 100 -3.10 -10.72 0.39
N SER A 101 -2.07 -9.96 0.03
CA SER A 101 -1.02 -9.58 0.97
C SER A 101 -1.46 -8.53 2.01
N MET A 102 -2.50 -7.75 1.74
CA MET A 102 -2.89 -6.59 2.55
C MET A 102 -4.15 -6.80 3.38
N GLU A 103 -5.07 -7.63 2.95
CA GLU A 103 -6.41 -7.80 3.53
C GLU A 103 -6.43 -8.16 5.02
N HIS A 104 -5.39 -8.85 5.50
CA HIS A 104 -5.26 -9.29 6.89
C HIS A 104 -4.82 -8.20 7.87
N TYR A 105 -4.27 -7.09 7.36
CA TYR A 105 -3.73 -6.00 8.18
C TYR A 105 -4.70 -4.81 8.33
N VAL A 106 -5.91 -4.95 7.79
CA VAL A 106 -6.88 -3.87 7.69
C VAL A 106 -7.95 -3.97 8.78
N ASP A 107 -8.20 -2.88 9.46
CA ASP A 107 -9.33 -2.74 10.36
C ASP A 107 -10.60 -2.29 9.63
N ASN A 108 -11.73 -2.33 10.32
CA ASN A 108 -13.02 -1.95 9.74
C ASN A 108 -13.06 -0.50 9.27
N THR A 109 -12.39 0.41 10.01
CA THR A 109 -12.35 1.83 9.65
C THR A 109 -11.60 2.05 8.33
N THR A 110 -10.49 1.36 8.16
CA THR A 110 -9.71 1.42 6.91
C THR A 110 -10.50 0.82 5.75
N GLU A 111 -11.17 -0.32 5.96
CA GLU A 111 -12.05 -0.95 4.97
C GLU A 111 -13.18 0.01 4.53
N GLU A 112 -13.90 0.63 5.47
CA GLU A 112 -14.98 1.58 5.18
C GLU A 112 -14.49 2.78 4.36
N ARG A 113 -13.32 3.33 4.71
CA ARG A 113 -12.71 4.46 4.00
C ARG A 113 -12.24 4.08 2.60
N LEU A 114 -11.71 2.87 2.43
CA LEU A 114 -11.33 2.34 1.13
C LEU A 114 -12.53 2.24 0.20
N TYR A 115 -13.64 1.67 0.69
CA TYR A 115 -14.87 1.60 -0.09
C TYR A 115 -15.46 2.96 -0.41
N ALA A 116 -15.46 3.89 0.55
CA ALA A 116 -15.91 5.26 0.31
C ALA A 116 -15.10 5.96 -0.79
N LEU A 117 -13.77 5.77 -0.80
CA LEU A 117 -12.90 6.29 -1.86
C LEU A 117 -13.21 5.67 -3.22
N LEU A 118 -13.37 4.34 -3.28
CA LEU A 118 -13.72 3.63 -4.51
C LEU A 118 -15.06 4.10 -5.08
N GLU A 119 -16.07 4.24 -4.24
CA GLU A 119 -17.40 4.71 -4.66
C GLU A 119 -17.36 6.17 -5.16
N TYR A 120 -16.62 7.04 -4.47
CA TYR A 120 -16.44 8.41 -4.93
C TYR A 120 -15.75 8.46 -6.29
N PHE A 121 -14.70 7.65 -6.47
CA PHE A 121 -13.97 7.55 -7.74
C PHE A 121 -14.86 7.03 -8.88
N ARG A 122 -15.59 5.92 -8.64
CA ARG A 122 -16.51 5.33 -9.63
C ARG A 122 -17.59 6.32 -10.05
N LYS A 123 -18.16 7.04 -9.08
CA LYS A 123 -19.14 8.09 -9.33
C LYS A 123 -18.53 9.21 -10.18
N SER A 124 -17.38 9.73 -9.79
CA SER A 124 -16.69 10.81 -10.53
C SER A 124 -16.36 10.39 -11.98
N ARG A 125 -15.95 9.13 -12.18
CA ARG A 125 -15.70 8.56 -13.50
C ARG A 125 -16.97 8.46 -14.32
N ALA A 126 -18.07 7.98 -13.73
CA ALA A 126 -19.38 7.89 -14.39
C ALA A 126 -19.94 9.28 -14.78
N GLU A 127 -19.64 10.30 -14.00
CA GLU A 127 -19.99 11.70 -14.25
C GLU A 127 -19.00 12.42 -15.19
N HIS A 128 -17.98 11.76 -15.72
CA HIS A 128 -16.95 12.30 -16.60
C HIS A 128 -16.24 13.53 -16.01
N GLN A 129 -15.92 13.47 -14.72
CA GLN A 129 -15.19 14.54 -14.05
C GLN A 129 -13.76 14.69 -14.61
N PRO A 130 -13.32 15.87 -15.05
CA PRO A 130 -12.03 16.08 -15.73
C PRO A 130 -10.81 15.61 -14.91
N TRP A 131 -10.86 15.75 -13.60
CA TRP A 131 -9.77 15.34 -12.71
C TRP A 131 -9.45 13.84 -12.75
N VAL A 132 -10.44 13.01 -13.13
CA VAL A 132 -10.26 11.54 -13.22
C VAL A 132 -9.28 11.23 -14.36
N ASP A 133 -9.45 11.84 -15.52
CA ASP A 133 -8.56 11.64 -16.66
C ASP A 133 -7.16 12.19 -16.37
N GLU A 134 -7.06 13.33 -15.69
CA GLU A 134 -5.79 13.91 -15.24
C GLU A 134 -5.07 12.97 -14.26
N ALA A 135 -5.80 12.37 -13.32
CA ALA A 135 -5.23 11.41 -12.37
C ALA A 135 -4.69 10.16 -13.08
N PHE A 136 -5.42 9.61 -14.06
CA PHE A 136 -4.94 8.47 -14.84
C PHE A 136 -3.69 8.80 -15.65
N LEU A 137 -3.64 9.95 -16.32
CA LEU A 137 -2.46 10.39 -17.04
C LEU A 137 -1.23 10.52 -16.12
N ALA A 138 -1.44 11.01 -14.90
CA ALA A 138 -0.38 11.10 -13.91
C ALA A 138 0.11 9.73 -13.41
N ILE A 139 -0.79 8.75 -13.31
CA ILE A 139 -0.47 7.37 -12.91
C ILE A 139 0.26 6.62 -14.02
N GLU A 140 -0.16 6.78 -15.28
CA GLU A 140 0.48 6.12 -16.43
C GLU A 140 1.92 6.57 -16.67
N LYS A 141 2.24 7.80 -16.35
CA LYS A 141 3.58 8.39 -16.52
C LYS A 141 4.07 9.02 -15.21
N PRO A 142 4.25 8.23 -14.15
CA PRO A 142 4.64 8.78 -12.87
C PRO A 142 6.04 9.38 -12.97
N ILE A 143 6.14 10.70 -12.72
CA ILE A 143 7.41 11.30 -12.38
C ILE A 143 7.68 10.92 -10.93
N LEU A 144 8.46 9.87 -10.74
CA LEU A 144 8.83 9.45 -9.39
C LEU A 144 9.77 10.48 -8.77
N LEU A 145 9.18 11.38 -8.00
CA LEU A 145 9.92 12.36 -7.22
C LEU A 145 10.26 11.75 -5.86
N VAL A 146 11.51 11.39 -5.68
CA VAL A 146 11.97 10.77 -4.43
C VAL A 146 12.36 11.85 -3.43
N PRO A 147 11.72 11.91 -2.23
CA PRO A 147 12.17 12.79 -1.17
C PRO A 147 13.44 12.24 -0.54
N VAL A 148 14.52 13.01 -0.61
CA VAL A 148 15.81 12.65 -0.02
C VAL A 148 16.41 13.81 0.78
N PRO A 149 17.15 13.55 1.86
CA PRO A 149 17.96 14.58 2.49
C PRO A 149 18.96 15.15 1.51
N LEU A 150 19.17 16.46 1.56
CA LEU A 150 20.10 17.14 0.66
C LEU A 150 21.51 16.53 0.70
N THR A 151 21.92 15.97 1.82
CA THR A 151 23.21 15.32 2.04
C THR A 151 23.40 13.99 1.30
N LEU A 152 22.31 13.36 0.86
CA LEU A 152 22.35 12.11 0.09
C LEU A 152 22.29 12.34 -1.42
N CYS A 153 22.28 13.60 -1.85
CA CYS A 153 22.28 13.94 -3.26
C CYS A 153 23.67 13.75 -3.87
N GLU A 154 23.74 13.47 -5.15
CA GLU A 154 25.00 13.46 -5.90
C GLU A 154 25.39 14.87 -6.33
N PRO A 155 26.70 15.18 -6.38
CA PRO A 155 27.17 16.46 -6.92
C PRO A 155 26.61 16.75 -8.31
N GLY A 156 26.09 17.97 -8.47
CA GLY A 156 25.43 18.40 -9.72
C GLY A 156 23.93 18.13 -9.78
N SER A 157 23.36 17.33 -8.86
CA SER A 157 21.92 17.10 -8.81
C SER A 157 21.16 18.35 -8.37
N THR A 158 19.93 18.49 -8.87
CA THR A 158 19.01 19.57 -8.56
C THR A 158 17.70 19.01 -8.08
N GLY A 159 17.05 19.69 -7.14
CA GLY A 159 15.72 19.31 -6.66
C GLY A 159 15.01 20.48 -6.00
N ALA A 160 13.69 20.36 -5.87
CA ALA A 160 12.87 21.33 -5.14
C ALA A 160 12.84 20.99 -3.64
N ILE A 161 12.97 22.00 -2.79
CA ILE A 161 12.87 21.81 -1.34
C ILE A 161 11.44 21.38 -1.00
N LEU A 162 11.32 20.20 -0.36
CA LEU A 162 10.03 19.66 0.04
C LEU A 162 9.67 20.07 1.47
N ARG A 163 10.61 19.91 2.41
CA ARG A 163 10.41 20.18 3.83
C ARG A 163 11.72 20.35 4.57
N LEU A 164 11.61 20.94 5.75
CA LEU A 164 12.68 21.03 6.74
C LEU A 164 12.30 20.19 7.96
N THR A 165 13.22 19.34 8.43
CA THR A 165 13.05 18.52 9.63
C THR A 165 13.79 19.10 10.85
N ALA A 166 14.39 20.28 10.70
CA ALA A 166 15.04 21.02 11.77
C ALA A 166 14.04 21.56 12.77
N ASP A 167 14.43 21.54 14.06
CA ASP A 167 13.72 22.22 15.13
C ASP A 167 14.11 23.70 15.20
N GLU A 168 13.31 24.49 15.89
CA GLU A 168 13.68 25.87 16.24
C GLU A 168 14.87 25.88 17.24
N PRO A 169 15.88 26.76 17.11
CA PRO A 169 15.99 27.91 16.19
C PRO A 169 16.60 27.60 14.82
N LEU A 170 17.08 26.36 14.58
CA LEU A 170 17.74 25.99 13.32
C LEU A 170 16.82 26.15 12.11
N ARG A 171 15.55 25.76 12.26
CA ARG A 171 14.55 25.90 11.20
C ARG A 171 14.44 27.36 10.73
N LYS A 172 14.38 28.30 11.67
CA LYS A 172 14.32 29.74 11.35
C LYS A 172 15.57 30.20 10.60
N LYS A 173 16.75 29.80 11.08
CA LYS A 173 18.03 30.12 10.42
C LYS A 173 18.04 29.65 8.95
N ILE A 174 17.61 28.40 8.69
CA ILE A 174 17.58 27.80 7.35
C ILE A 174 16.57 28.53 6.47
N LEU A 175 15.39 28.90 6.99
CA LEU A 175 14.39 29.67 6.25
C LEU A 175 14.90 31.07 5.91
N ASP A 176 15.58 31.76 6.82
CA ASP A 176 16.16 33.09 6.62
C ASP A 176 17.27 33.06 5.54
N MET A 177 17.93 31.92 5.32
CA MET A 177 18.88 31.69 4.24
C MET A 177 18.19 31.44 2.88
N GLY A 178 16.86 31.36 2.85
CA GLY A 178 16.07 31.18 1.64
C GLY A 178 15.66 29.74 1.30
N PHE A 179 15.93 28.75 2.18
CA PHE A 179 15.51 27.37 1.96
C PHE A 179 14.02 27.19 2.28
N THR A 180 13.19 27.75 1.42
CA THR A 180 11.72 27.65 1.52
C THR A 180 11.18 26.50 0.68
N ALA A 181 10.00 25.99 1.05
CA ALA A 181 9.34 24.93 0.27
C ALA A 181 9.12 25.36 -1.18
N GLY A 182 9.44 24.49 -2.13
CA GLY A 182 9.37 24.75 -3.57
C GLY A 182 10.59 25.46 -4.17
N ALA A 183 11.50 26.02 -3.35
CA ALA A 183 12.72 26.62 -3.87
C ALA A 183 13.66 25.56 -4.47
N GLU A 184 14.24 25.87 -5.63
CA GLU A 184 15.18 24.95 -6.29
C GLU A 184 16.58 25.06 -5.68
N VAL A 185 17.13 23.92 -5.30
CA VAL A 185 18.49 23.82 -4.77
C VAL A 185 19.32 22.87 -5.63
N LYS A 186 20.54 23.28 -5.95
CA LYS A 186 21.53 22.44 -6.64
C LYS A 186 22.67 22.09 -5.71
N PHE A 187 22.90 20.79 -5.52
CA PHE A 187 24.09 20.31 -4.80
C PHE A 187 25.35 20.54 -5.64
N VAL A 188 26.39 21.11 -5.04
CA VAL A 188 27.65 21.39 -5.72
C VAL A 188 28.73 20.40 -5.33
N ARG A 189 29.05 20.32 -4.04
CA ARG A 189 30.09 19.43 -3.51
C ARG A 189 29.99 19.30 -1.98
N ASN A 190 30.62 18.26 -1.48
CA ASN A 190 30.81 18.04 -0.05
C ASN A 190 32.31 18.18 0.26
N GLU A 191 32.66 18.99 1.25
CA GLU A 191 34.02 19.23 1.71
C GLU A 191 34.16 18.87 3.20
N GLY A 192 34.17 17.55 3.49
CA GLY A 192 34.23 17.04 4.86
C GLY A 192 32.95 17.37 5.62
N GLU A 193 33.04 18.26 6.61
CA GLU A 193 31.90 18.66 7.43
C GLU A 193 31.06 19.79 6.81
N LYS A 194 31.48 20.33 5.65
CA LYS A 194 30.79 21.41 4.95
C LYS A 194 30.10 20.91 3.70
N PHE A 195 28.85 21.27 3.58
CA PHE A 195 28.00 21.00 2.44
C PHE A 195 27.82 22.28 1.63
N VAL A 196 28.16 22.25 0.34
CA VAL A 196 28.09 23.41 -0.56
C VAL A 196 26.98 23.20 -1.58
N CYS A 197 26.02 24.13 -1.62
CA CYS A 197 24.91 24.10 -2.55
C CYS A 197 24.64 25.49 -3.16
N LYS A 198 23.88 25.52 -4.23
CA LYS A 198 23.37 26.76 -4.84
C LYS A 198 21.88 26.85 -4.65
N LEU A 199 21.41 28.01 -4.20
CA LEU A 199 20.01 28.39 -4.13
C LEU A 199 19.83 29.61 -5.06
N GLY A 200 19.24 29.39 -6.24
CA GLY A 200 19.24 30.37 -7.30
C GLY A 200 20.68 30.75 -7.73
N ARG A 201 21.04 32.04 -7.58
CA ARG A 201 22.39 32.56 -7.91
C ARG A 201 23.36 32.52 -6.73
N GLN A 202 22.90 32.25 -5.52
CA GLN A 202 23.72 32.26 -4.33
C GLN A 202 24.38 30.89 -4.09
N THR A 203 25.65 30.88 -3.74
CA THR A 203 26.35 29.71 -3.24
C THR A 203 26.31 29.78 -1.71
N ILE A 204 25.79 28.73 -1.09
CA ILE A 204 25.60 28.63 0.36
C ILE A 204 26.41 27.45 0.88
N GLU A 205 27.14 27.68 1.96
CA GLU A 205 27.84 26.65 2.72
C GLU A 205 27.06 26.37 4.00
N LEU A 206 26.80 25.11 4.27
CA LEU A 206 26.11 24.65 5.47
C LEU A 206 26.95 23.57 6.16
N PRO A 207 26.92 23.48 7.49
CA PRO A 207 27.36 22.28 8.18
C PRO A 207 26.56 21.07 7.70
N LEU A 208 27.22 19.90 7.64
CA LEU A 208 26.60 18.67 7.12
C LEU A 208 25.32 18.29 7.91
N ASN A 209 25.36 18.45 9.23
CA ASN A 209 24.20 18.19 10.11
C ASN A 209 23.01 19.14 9.82
N GLU A 210 23.26 20.38 9.45
CA GLU A 210 22.21 21.33 9.05
C GLU A 210 21.64 20.95 7.67
N ALA A 211 22.51 20.64 6.71
CA ALA A 211 22.11 20.22 5.37
C ALA A 211 21.26 18.92 5.40
N ALA A 212 21.51 18.01 6.35
CA ALA A 212 20.77 16.79 6.53
C ALA A 212 19.29 17.02 6.92
N THR A 213 18.96 18.19 7.46
CA THR A 213 17.57 18.54 7.81
C THR A 213 16.76 19.10 6.65
N ILE A 214 17.41 19.39 5.52
CA ILE A 214 16.77 19.90 4.31
C ILE A 214 16.43 18.72 3.41
N TRP A 215 15.15 18.49 3.19
CA TRP A 215 14.68 17.44 2.29
C TRP A 215 14.26 18.03 0.96
N ILE A 216 14.79 17.47 -0.10
CA ILE A 216 14.44 17.86 -1.47
C ILE A 216 13.71 16.74 -2.19
N GLN A 217 12.96 17.12 -3.19
CA GLN A 217 12.29 16.23 -4.11
C GLN A 217 13.04 16.30 -5.44
N GLN A 218 13.55 15.18 -5.91
CA GLN A 218 14.25 15.10 -7.18
C GLN A 218 13.71 13.95 -8.03
N PRO A 219 13.79 14.05 -9.39
CA PRO A 219 13.43 12.94 -10.26
C PRO A 219 14.27 11.71 -9.92
N SER A 220 13.61 10.54 -9.81
CA SER A 220 14.32 9.27 -9.71
C SER A 220 15.16 9.08 -10.96
N LYS A 221 16.43 8.76 -10.82
CA LYS A 221 17.24 8.23 -11.92
C LYS A 221 16.80 6.79 -12.14
N ASN A 222 16.11 6.51 -13.25
CA ASN A 222 15.87 5.15 -13.74
C ASN A 222 17.18 4.53 -14.21
#